data_97b1101f79c7f29150077173be210ac0
#
_entry.id   97b1101f79c7f29150077173be210ac0
#
_cell.length_a   1.000
_cell.length_b   1.000
_cell.length_c   1.000
_cell.angle_alpha   90.00
_cell.angle_beta   90.00
_cell.angle_gamma   90.00
#
_symmetry.space_group_name_H-M   'P 1'
#
loop_
_entity.id
_entity.type
_entity.pdbx_description
1 polymer ?
#
loop_
_entity_poly.entity_id
_entity_poly.type
_entity_poly.pdbx_seq_one_letter_code
_entity_poly.pdbx_strand_id
1 'polypeptide(L)'
;GAPVRASARAGAEGYGDNTDYPPPVVESGGAAAGLKRFCEGVGENTSDVANASRAIRESEVAVCAANGVTDIIEVRIGYDGIVFASQQSGPAFDAFVPSDIYNAIGAKVMKDGALVDNDYQNWAEFNADLPDAEIAMFIPGTKHGTREVFEEQVLLAGCEATGAMAAMVAGGMSEDDAEDACLD
;
A
#
# COMPACT_ATOMS: atom_id res chain seq x y z
N GLY A 1 -0.82 -5.84 8.02
CA GLY A 1 0.54 -6.33 8.22
C GLY A 1 0.71 -7.27 9.41
N ALA A 2 1.93 -7.73 9.64
CA ALA A 2 2.24 -8.68 10.73
C ALA A 2 1.88 -8.18 12.14
N PRO A 3 2.08 -6.90 12.50
CA PRO A 3 1.71 -6.37 13.82
C PRO A 3 0.21 -6.45 14.10
N VAL A 4 -0.62 -6.07 13.14
CA VAL A 4 -2.09 -6.12 13.28
C VAL A 4 -2.58 -7.55 13.52
N ARG A 5 -2.00 -8.53 12.84
CA ARG A 5 -2.35 -9.94 13.02
C ARG A 5 -1.99 -10.47 14.40
N ALA A 6 -0.83 -10.08 14.94
CA ALA A 6 -0.43 -10.49 16.29
C ALA A 6 -1.39 -9.92 17.35
N SER A 7 -1.74 -8.64 17.23
CA SER A 7 -2.70 -7.98 18.11
C SER A 7 -4.10 -8.59 18.01
N ALA A 8 -4.57 -8.88 16.81
CA ALA A 8 -5.88 -9.50 16.59
C ALA A 8 -5.94 -10.92 17.20
N ARG A 9 -4.88 -11.72 17.09
CA ARG A 9 -4.81 -13.04 17.74
C ARG A 9 -4.84 -12.95 19.25
N ALA A 10 -4.04 -12.06 19.83
CA ALA A 10 -4.03 -11.84 21.27
C ALA A 10 -5.41 -11.36 21.78
N GLY A 11 -6.08 -10.49 21.01
CA GLY A 11 -7.44 -10.06 21.28
C GLY A 11 -8.46 -11.20 21.21
N ALA A 12 -8.36 -12.07 20.21
CA ALA A 12 -9.23 -13.23 20.05
C ALA A 12 -9.06 -14.26 21.18
N GLU A 13 -7.80 -14.55 21.56
CA GLU A 13 -7.48 -15.41 22.71
C GLU A 13 -8.02 -14.80 24.01
N GLY A 14 -7.74 -13.51 24.25
CA GLY A 14 -8.25 -12.82 25.44
C GLY A 14 -9.78 -12.73 25.49
N TYR A 15 -10.46 -12.67 24.35
CA TYR A 15 -11.92 -12.75 24.30
C TYR A 15 -12.42 -14.12 24.75
N GLY A 16 -11.84 -15.20 24.24
CA GLY A 16 -12.20 -16.57 24.65
C GLY A 16 -11.91 -16.83 26.13
N ASP A 17 -10.80 -16.28 26.67
CA ASP A 17 -10.42 -16.46 28.07
C ASP A 17 -11.32 -15.68 29.05
N ASN A 18 -11.95 -14.60 28.61
CA ASN A 18 -12.75 -13.70 29.44
C ASN A 18 -14.27 -13.81 29.20
N THR A 19 -14.70 -14.70 28.29
CA THR A 19 -16.12 -14.90 27.97
C THR A 19 -16.44 -16.39 27.87
N ASP A 20 -17.74 -16.73 27.87
CA ASP A 20 -18.21 -18.11 27.63
C ASP A 20 -18.28 -18.48 26.13
N TYR A 21 -17.74 -17.62 25.26
CA TYR A 21 -17.75 -17.84 23.81
C TYR A 21 -16.40 -18.34 23.30
N PRO A 22 -16.37 -19.12 22.22
CA PRO A 22 -15.12 -19.58 21.62
C PRO A 22 -14.33 -18.37 21.07
N PRO A 23 -12.99 -18.43 21.08
CA PRO A 23 -12.17 -17.36 20.53
C PRO A 23 -12.45 -17.18 19.01
N PRO A 24 -12.58 -15.94 18.53
CA PRO A 24 -12.75 -15.65 17.12
C PRO A 24 -11.62 -16.23 16.26
N VAL A 25 -11.95 -16.75 15.08
CA VAL A 25 -10.96 -17.25 14.14
C VAL A 25 -10.29 -16.10 13.41
N VAL A 26 -8.96 -16.00 13.50
CA VAL A 26 -8.16 -14.96 12.84
C VAL A 26 -7.42 -15.54 11.65
N GLU A 27 -7.88 -15.20 10.45
CA GLU A 27 -7.23 -15.52 9.18
C GLU A 27 -6.34 -14.36 8.68
N SER A 28 -5.40 -14.65 7.79
CA SER A 28 -4.53 -13.64 7.18
C SER A 28 -4.67 -13.66 5.67
N GLY A 29 -4.82 -12.46 5.04
CA GLY A 29 -4.98 -12.33 3.60
C GLY A 29 -4.64 -10.94 3.05
N GLY A 30 -4.17 -10.03 3.91
CA GLY A 30 -3.98 -8.62 3.54
C GLY A 30 -5.26 -7.77 3.72
N ALA A 31 -5.12 -6.44 3.66
CA ALA A 31 -6.23 -5.51 3.90
C ALA A 31 -7.33 -5.65 2.84
N ALA A 32 -6.98 -5.68 1.57
CA ALA A 32 -7.95 -5.79 0.47
C ALA A 32 -8.77 -7.08 0.55
N ALA A 33 -8.14 -8.23 0.78
CA ALA A 33 -8.86 -9.50 0.91
C ALA A 33 -9.73 -9.56 2.17
N GLY A 34 -9.26 -8.96 3.28
CA GLY A 34 -10.02 -8.87 4.53
C GLY A 34 -11.27 -7.99 4.36
N LEU A 35 -11.13 -6.82 3.77
CA LEU A 35 -12.23 -5.90 3.50
C LEU A 35 -13.23 -6.48 2.49
N LYS A 36 -12.73 -7.16 1.45
CA LYS A 36 -13.61 -7.87 0.50
C LYS A 36 -14.49 -8.89 1.22
N ARG A 37 -13.91 -9.75 2.08
CA ARG A 37 -14.68 -10.72 2.86
C ARG A 37 -15.67 -10.08 3.82
N PHE A 38 -15.26 -8.99 4.48
CA PHE A 38 -16.14 -8.22 5.34
C PHE A 38 -17.35 -7.66 4.60
N CYS A 39 -17.17 -7.24 3.35
CA CYS A 39 -18.24 -6.72 2.49
C CYS A 39 -19.06 -7.82 1.76
N GLU A 40 -18.84 -9.11 2.01
CA GLU A 40 -19.63 -10.20 1.37
C GLU A 40 -21.07 -10.28 1.89
N GLY A 41 -21.37 -9.72 3.06
CA GLY A 41 -22.72 -9.68 3.60
C GLY A 41 -22.80 -9.75 5.12
N VAL A 42 -23.99 -9.96 5.64
CA VAL A 42 -24.30 -10.08 7.06
C VAL A 42 -24.84 -11.48 7.33
N GLY A 43 -24.31 -12.18 8.33
CA GLY A 43 -24.79 -13.52 8.71
C GLY A 43 -23.73 -14.40 9.35
N GLU A 44 -24.12 -15.59 9.76
CA GLU A 44 -23.25 -16.53 10.52
C GLU A 44 -22.00 -17.01 9.77
N ASN A 45 -22.00 -16.93 8.43
CA ASN A 45 -20.90 -17.37 7.58
C ASN A 45 -20.11 -16.20 6.97
N THR A 46 -20.31 -14.99 7.44
CA THR A 46 -19.62 -13.79 6.98
C THR A 46 -18.64 -13.29 8.03
N SER A 47 -17.69 -12.42 7.63
CA SER A 47 -16.71 -11.86 8.55
C SER A 47 -17.27 -10.64 9.25
N ASP A 48 -17.27 -10.63 10.59
CA ASP A 48 -17.73 -9.48 11.39
C ASP A 48 -16.67 -8.40 11.55
N VAL A 49 -15.39 -8.75 11.36
CA VAL A 49 -14.25 -7.84 11.56
C VAL A 49 -13.24 -8.01 10.44
N ALA A 50 -12.82 -6.91 9.84
CA ALA A 50 -11.69 -6.87 8.94
C ALA A 50 -10.52 -6.12 9.59
N ASN A 51 -9.34 -6.75 9.63
CA ASN A 51 -8.11 -6.12 10.04
C ASN A 51 -7.44 -5.49 8.81
N ALA A 52 -7.27 -4.19 8.81
CA ALA A 52 -6.68 -3.45 7.70
C ALA A 52 -5.52 -2.58 8.18
N SER A 53 -4.55 -2.33 7.30
CA SER A 53 -3.43 -1.40 7.49
C SER A 53 -3.73 0.00 6.91
N ARG A 54 -4.91 0.18 6.31
CA ARG A 54 -5.42 1.42 5.74
C ARG A 54 -6.91 1.58 6.04
N ALA A 55 -7.43 2.77 5.82
CA ALA A 55 -8.87 3.00 5.83
C ALA A 55 -9.58 2.23 4.70
N ILE A 56 -10.85 1.93 4.89
CA ILE A 56 -11.70 1.38 3.83
C ILE A 56 -11.89 2.44 2.73
N ARG A 57 -11.82 2.05 1.46
CA ARG A 57 -12.01 2.93 0.30
C ARG A 57 -13.50 3.16 0.03
N GLU A 58 -13.85 4.26 -0.62
CA GLU A 58 -15.23 4.56 -1.01
C GLU A 58 -15.85 3.47 -1.91
N SER A 59 -15.06 2.91 -2.84
CA SER A 59 -15.48 1.80 -3.69
C SER A 59 -15.79 0.53 -2.89
N GLU A 60 -15.01 0.24 -1.85
CA GLU A 60 -15.25 -0.91 -0.96
C GLU A 60 -16.51 -0.67 -0.09
N VAL A 61 -16.72 0.55 0.40
CA VAL A 61 -17.95 0.94 1.12
C VAL A 61 -19.19 0.75 0.23
N ALA A 62 -19.09 1.10 -1.04
CA ALA A 62 -20.19 0.89 -1.99
C ALA A 62 -20.53 -0.60 -2.18
N VAL A 63 -19.50 -1.47 -2.26
CA VAL A 63 -19.68 -2.93 -2.32
C VAL A 63 -20.30 -3.47 -1.03
N CYS A 64 -19.83 -3.03 0.13
CA CYS A 64 -20.41 -3.35 1.44
C CYS A 64 -21.90 -3.01 1.47
N ALA A 65 -22.27 -1.79 1.11
CA ALA A 65 -23.65 -1.31 1.09
C ALA A 65 -24.54 -2.14 0.14
N ALA A 66 -24.04 -2.48 -1.05
CA ALA A 66 -24.73 -3.34 -2.01
C ALA A 66 -25.04 -4.73 -1.46
N ASN A 67 -24.24 -5.24 -0.54
CA ASN A 67 -24.39 -6.54 0.12
C ASN A 67 -25.06 -6.44 1.51
N GLY A 68 -25.60 -5.28 1.88
CA GLY A 68 -26.36 -5.07 3.12
C GLY A 68 -25.49 -4.73 4.34
N VAL A 69 -24.19 -4.56 4.19
CA VAL A 69 -23.29 -4.09 5.24
C VAL A 69 -23.27 -2.56 5.21
N THR A 70 -24.15 -1.94 5.99
CA THR A 70 -24.40 -0.48 5.93
C THR A 70 -23.89 0.28 7.15
N ASP A 71 -23.60 -0.41 8.25
CA ASP A 71 -23.11 0.19 9.48
C ASP A 71 -21.68 -0.28 9.73
N ILE A 72 -20.70 0.51 9.28
CA ILE A 72 -19.28 0.19 9.33
C ILE A 72 -18.63 1.07 10.40
N ILE A 73 -18.00 0.43 11.39
CA ILE A 73 -17.27 1.11 12.46
C ILE A 73 -15.77 0.91 12.25
N GLU A 74 -15.04 2.00 12.10
CA GLU A 74 -13.57 1.98 12.09
C GLU A 74 -13.03 2.18 13.51
N VAL A 75 -12.21 1.23 13.96
CA VAL A 75 -11.47 1.35 15.22
C VAL A 75 -9.98 1.41 14.95
N ARG A 76 -9.38 2.57 15.12
CA ARG A 76 -7.94 2.77 14.96
C ARG A 76 -7.19 2.34 16.20
N ILE A 77 -6.45 1.24 16.11
CA ILE A 77 -5.72 0.64 17.24
C ILE A 77 -4.27 1.10 17.35
N GLY A 78 -3.71 1.73 16.30
CA GLY A 78 -2.33 2.23 16.29
C GLY A 78 -1.89 2.67 14.91
N TYR A 79 -0.64 3.10 14.85
CA TYR A 79 0.06 3.45 13.61
C TYR A 79 1.19 2.47 13.37
N ASP A 80 1.42 2.13 12.12
CA ASP A 80 2.58 1.39 11.65
C ASP A 80 3.31 2.25 10.61
N GLY A 81 4.60 2.05 10.41
CA GLY A 81 5.41 2.85 9.49
C GLY A 81 6.26 1.98 8.59
N ILE A 82 6.46 2.45 7.36
CA ILE A 82 7.47 1.90 6.46
C ILE A 82 8.74 2.70 6.65
N VAL A 83 9.87 2.01 6.76
CA VAL A 83 11.19 2.61 6.81
C VAL A 83 12.02 2.13 5.63
N PHE A 84 12.81 3.04 5.08
CA PHE A 84 13.85 2.71 4.12
C PHE A 84 15.15 2.58 4.87
N ALA A 85 15.92 1.57 4.56
CA ALA A 85 17.21 1.32 5.19
C ALA A 85 18.27 1.07 4.12
N SER A 86 19.44 1.65 4.29
CA SER A 86 20.64 1.40 3.49
C SER A 86 21.73 0.78 4.34
N GLN A 87 22.73 0.22 3.69
CA GLN A 87 23.90 -0.31 4.38
C GLN A 87 24.64 0.83 5.10
N GLN A 88 24.98 0.65 6.37
CA GLN A 88 25.65 1.67 7.20
C GLN A 88 26.97 2.18 6.61
N SER A 89 27.69 1.34 5.87
CA SER A 89 28.93 1.70 5.17
C SER A 89 28.72 2.16 3.74
N GLY A 90 27.48 2.23 3.27
CA GLY A 90 27.09 2.68 1.94
C GLY A 90 26.90 4.19 1.86
N PRO A 91 26.45 4.69 0.70
CA PRO A 91 26.11 6.09 0.53
C PRO A 91 24.97 6.49 1.47
N ALA A 92 25.05 7.70 2.02
CA ALA A 92 23.98 8.24 2.87
C ALA A 92 22.83 8.78 2.00
N PHE A 93 21.62 8.41 2.35
CA PHE A 93 20.39 8.96 1.80
C PHE A 93 19.73 9.83 2.86
N ASP A 94 20.18 11.08 2.97
CA ASP A 94 19.75 11.97 4.06
C ASP A 94 18.35 12.53 3.84
N ALA A 95 17.92 12.67 2.58
CA ALA A 95 16.58 13.10 2.25
C ALA A 95 16.21 12.60 0.85
N PHE A 96 15.14 11.83 0.75
CA PHE A 96 14.48 11.53 -0.51
C PHE A 96 12.97 11.58 -0.32
N VAL A 97 12.26 11.82 -1.40
CA VAL A 97 10.81 11.97 -1.43
C VAL A 97 10.17 10.87 -2.30
N PRO A 98 8.86 10.66 -2.24
CA PRO A 98 8.19 9.63 -3.05
C PRO A 98 8.51 9.70 -4.55
N SER A 99 8.67 10.90 -5.12
CA SER A 99 9.06 11.06 -6.53
C SER A 99 10.45 10.50 -6.86
N ASP A 100 11.39 10.53 -5.92
CA ASP A 100 12.72 9.95 -6.14
C ASP A 100 12.63 8.42 -6.20
N ILE A 101 11.81 7.83 -5.30
CA ILE A 101 11.56 6.39 -5.33
C ILE A 101 10.86 5.97 -6.62
N TYR A 102 9.86 6.75 -7.05
CA TYR A 102 9.17 6.47 -8.31
C TYR A 102 10.12 6.56 -9.52
N ASN A 103 10.95 7.61 -9.59
CA ASN A 103 11.96 7.73 -10.66
C ASN A 103 12.98 6.58 -10.64
N ALA A 104 13.28 6.03 -9.47
CA ALA A 104 14.21 4.91 -9.36
C ALA A 104 13.66 3.59 -9.90
N ILE A 105 12.35 3.31 -9.70
CA ILE A 105 11.80 1.96 -9.94
C ILE A 105 10.51 1.90 -10.75
N GLY A 106 9.84 3.03 -11.02
CA GLY A 106 8.64 3.05 -11.88
C GLY A 106 8.97 2.67 -13.31
N ALA A 107 8.08 1.98 -14.01
CA ALA A 107 8.30 1.53 -15.38
C ALA A 107 8.40 2.70 -16.38
N LYS A 108 7.68 3.79 -16.12
CA LYS A 108 7.68 5.01 -16.96
C LYS A 108 7.94 6.23 -16.09
N VAL A 109 8.74 7.15 -16.61
CA VAL A 109 9.13 8.37 -15.91
C VAL A 109 9.00 9.60 -16.80
N MET A 110 8.90 10.78 -16.16
CA MET A 110 8.96 12.05 -16.87
C MET A 110 10.41 12.46 -17.09
N LYS A 111 10.82 12.60 -18.37
CA LYS A 111 12.15 13.03 -18.78
C LYS A 111 12.03 14.13 -19.82
N ASP A 112 12.61 15.29 -19.57
CA ASP A 112 12.54 16.46 -20.47
C ASP A 112 11.11 16.87 -20.88
N GLY A 113 10.13 16.66 -20.00
CA GLY A 113 8.72 16.98 -20.23
C GLY A 113 7.95 15.93 -21.04
N ALA A 114 8.55 14.78 -21.33
CA ALA A 114 7.92 13.65 -21.98
C ALA A 114 7.87 12.42 -21.07
N LEU A 115 6.79 11.64 -21.20
CA LEU A 115 6.68 10.33 -20.54
C LEU A 115 7.45 9.30 -21.39
N VAL A 116 8.45 8.67 -20.81
CA VAL A 116 9.33 7.68 -21.45
C VAL A 116 9.46 6.43 -20.59
N ASP A 117 9.95 5.35 -21.20
CA ASP A 117 10.35 4.18 -20.44
C ASP A 117 11.54 4.52 -19.54
N ASN A 118 11.52 4.01 -18.31
CA ASN A 118 12.55 4.31 -17.33
C ASN A 118 13.89 3.65 -17.71
N ASP A 119 14.90 4.46 -17.92
CA ASP A 119 16.27 4.04 -18.24
C ASP A 119 17.31 4.51 -17.21
N TYR A 120 16.84 5.07 -16.07
CA TYR A 120 17.73 5.48 -14.98
C TYR A 120 18.43 4.29 -14.35
N GLN A 121 19.74 4.43 -14.15
CA GLN A 121 20.59 3.42 -13.51
C GLN A 121 21.25 3.92 -12.23
N ASN A 122 21.21 5.24 -12.02
CA ASN A 122 21.91 5.89 -10.91
C ASN A 122 21.00 6.95 -10.27
N TRP A 123 21.04 7.06 -8.95
CA TRP A 123 20.23 8.01 -8.20
C TRP A 123 20.48 9.48 -8.57
N ALA A 124 21.75 9.81 -8.86
CA ALA A 124 22.13 11.19 -9.23
C ALA A 124 21.65 11.60 -10.63
N GLU A 125 21.16 10.67 -11.47
CA GLU A 125 20.69 11.00 -12.83
C GLU A 125 19.40 11.81 -12.83
N PHE A 126 18.53 11.63 -11.83
CA PHE A 126 17.26 12.36 -11.74
C PHE A 126 17.21 13.34 -10.56
N ASN A 127 18.10 13.19 -9.56
CA ASN A 127 18.21 14.12 -8.45
C ASN A 127 19.66 14.24 -8.01
N ALA A 128 20.29 15.39 -8.33
CA ALA A 128 21.71 15.65 -8.03
C ALA A 128 22.02 15.76 -6.52
N ASP A 129 21.01 15.89 -5.67
CA ASP A 129 21.15 15.88 -4.22
C ASP A 129 21.25 14.47 -3.62
N LEU A 130 20.93 13.45 -4.45
CA LEU A 130 21.08 12.06 -4.06
C LEU A 130 22.49 11.53 -4.37
N PRO A 131 22.90 10.44 -3.72
CA PRO A 131 24.22 9.85 -3.94
C PRO A 131 24.44 9.44 -5.39
N ASP A 132 25.66 9.66 -5.89
CA ASP A 132 26.15 9.05 -7.15
C ASP A 132 26.38 7.55 -6.92
N ALA A 133 25.32 6.79 -6.98
CA ALA A 133 25.31 5.36 -6.71
C ALA A 133 24.30 4.64 -7.61
N GLU A 134 24.60 3.40 -7.97
CA GLU A 134 23.69 2.53 -8.72
C GLU A 134 22.40 2.30 -7.97
N ILE A 135 21.28 2.31 -8.70
CA ILE A 135 19.96 2.01 -8.15
C ILE A 135 19.86 0.53 -7.85
N ALA A 136 19.78 0.19 -6.57
CA ALA A 136 19.57 -1.17 -6.09
C ALA A 136 18.53 -1.14 -4.96
N MET A 137 17.28 -1.46 -5.27
CA MET A 137 16.19 -1.48 -4.30
C MET A 137 15.66 -2.89 -4.08
N PHE A 138 15.40 -3.19 -2.82
CA PHE A 138 14.69 -4.41 -2.40
C PHE A 138 13.35 -4.00 -1.82
N ILE A 139 12.28 -4.47 -2.44
CA ILE A 139 10.90 -4.17 -2.03
C ILE A 139 10.20 -5.45 -1.58
N PRO A 140 9.24 -5.38 -0.66
CA PRO A 140 8.47 -6.54 -0.22
C PRO A 140 7.72 -7.19 -1.39
N GLY A 141 7.57 -8.50 -1.36
CA GLY A 141 6.76 -9.22 -2.35
C GLY A 141 5.27 -8.86 -2.22
N THR A 142 4.52 -9.05 -3.29
CA THR A 142 3.10 -8.66 -3.46
C THR A 142 2.13 -9.30 -2.45
N LYS A 143 2.54 -10.34 -1.73
CA LYS A 143 1.73 -10.99 -0.67
C LYS A 143 1.83 -10.31 0.70
N HIS A 144 2.63 -9.26 0.81
CA HIS A 144 2.86 -8.55 2.07
C HIS A 144 2.06 -7.24 2.10
N GLY A 145 1.32 -6.99 3.19
CA GLY A 145 0.61 -5.72 3.38
C GLY A 145 1.53 -4.49 3.38
N THR A 146 2.81 -4.65 3.71
CA THR A 146 3.83 -3.59 3.56
C THR A 146 4.01 -3.19 2.09
N ARG A 147 3.91 -4.13 1.15
CA ARG A 147 3.97 -3.85 -0.28
C ARG A 147 2.77 -3.00 -0.72
N GLU A 148 1.57 -3.35 -0.32
CA GLU A 148 0.35 -2.60 -0.60
C GLU A 148 0.45 -1.14 -0.11
N VAL A 149 0.92 -0.94 1.13
CA VAL A 149 1.13 0.41 1.68
C VAL A 149 2.26 1.15 0.95
N PHE A 150 3.33 0.48 0.56
CA PHE A 150 4.41 1.06 -0.22
C PHE A 150 3.92 1.52 -1.60
N GLU A 151 3.13 0.71 -2.29
CA GLU A 151 2.52 1.05 -3.58
C GLU A 151 1.64 2.29 -3.45
N GLU A 152 0.70 2.30 -2.51
CA GLU A 152 -0.26 3.40 -2.34
C GLU A 152 0.39 4.70 -1.83
N GLN A 153 1.26 4.62 -0.83
CA GLN A 153 1.77 5.81 -0.14
C GLN A 153 3.10 6.34 -0.71
N VAL A 154 3.80 5.54 -1.49
CA VAL A 154 5.11 5.92 -2.03
C VAL A 154 5.12 5.91 -3.55
N LEU A 155 4.79 4.80 -4.20
CA LEU A 155 4.86 4.73 -5.67
C LEU A 155 3.80 5.61 -6.32
N LEU A 156 2.54 5.47 -5.93
CA LEU A 156 1.45 6.28 -6.49
C LEU A 156 1.66 7.77 -6.21
N ALA A 157 1.97 8.12 -4.96
CA ALA A 157 2.27 9.51 -4.60
C ALA A 157 3.47 10.08 -5.38
N GLY A 158 4.49 9.26 -5.66
CA GLY A 158 5.64 9.62 -6.49
C GLY A 158 5.26 9.81 -7.96
N CYS A 159 4.48 8.91 -8.51
CA CYS A 159 3.95 8.99 -9.87
C CYS A 159 3.13 10.28 -10.10
N GLU A 160 2.24 10.60 -9.18
CA GLU A 160 1.47 11.84 -9.18
C GLU A 160 2.38 13.07 -9.09
N ALA A 161 3.30 13.08 -8.14
CA ALA A 161 4.21 14.21 -7.90
C ALA A 161 5.15 14.50 -9.07
N THR A 162 5.56 13.47 -9.83
CA THR A 162 6.37 13.63 -11.05
C THR A 162 5.55 14.11 -12.25
N GLY A 163 4.22 14.01 -12.20
CA GLY A 163 3.32 14.27 -13.33
C GLY A 163 3.20 13.11 -14.32
N ALA A 164 3.79 11.95 -14.05
CA ALA A 164 3.73 10.79 -14.92
C ALA A 164 2.30 10.29 -15.08
N MET A 165 1.53 10.18 -13.99
CA MET A 165 0.12 9.81 -14.02
C MET A 165 -0.70 10.77 -14.90
N ALA A 166 -0.54 12.08 -14.72
CA ALA A 166 -1.23 13.09 -15.52
C ALA A 166 -0.87 12.98 -17.01
N ALA A 167 0.39 12.66 -17.34
CA ALA A 167 0.83 12.45 -18.72
C ALA A 167 0.21 11.19 -19.34
N MET A 168 0.04 10.09 -18.58
CA MET A 168 -0.64 8.87 -19.03
C MET A 168 -2.12 9.16 -19.35
N VAL A 169 -2.81 9.86 -18.48
CA VAL A 169 -4.22 10.24 -18.67
C VAL A 169 -4.36 11.18 -19.87
N ALA A 170 -3.47 12.18 -20.01
CA ALA A 170 -3.44 13.06 -21.19
C ALA A 170 -3.16 12.31 -22.49
N GLY A 171 -2.45 11.18 -22.42
CA GLY A 171 -2.19 10.25 -23.53
C GLY A 171 -3.38 9.37 -23.89
N GLY A 172 -4.50 9.46 -23.14
CA GLY A 172 -5.74 8.72 -23.39
C GLY A 172 -5.96 7.49 -22.52
N MET A 173 -5.14 7.28 -21.50
CA MET A 173 -5.33 6.21 -20.50
C MET A 173 -6.47 6.62 -19.55
N SER A 174 -7.26 5.67 -19.05
CA SER A 174 -8.20 5.95 -17.97
C SER A 174 -7.46 6.27 -16.66
N GLU A 175 -8.11 6.93 -15.72
CA GLU A 175 -7.49 7.21 -14.40
C GLU A 175 -7.12 5.91 -13.68
N ASP A 176 -8.01 4.91 -13.69
CA ASP A 176 -7.77 3.60 -13.06
C ASP A 176 -6.59 2.87 -13.72
N ASP A 177 -6.51 2.85 -15.07
CA ASP A 177 -5.39 2.22 -15.77
C ASP A 177 -4.07 2.98 -15.55
N ALA A 178 -4.13 4.32 -15.38
CA ALA A 178 -2.96 5.13 -15.08
C ALA A 178 -2.47 4.91 -13.64
N GLU A 179 -3.40 4.73 -12.67
CA GLU A 179 -3.07 4.33 -11.31
C GLU A 179 -2.37 2.97 -11.30
N ASP A 180 -2.93 1.97 -11.97
CA ASP A 180 -2.31 0.64 -12.08
C ASP A 180 -0.92 0.71 -12.73
N ALA A 181 -0.76 1.51 -13.79
CA ALA A 181 0.53 1.70 -14.46
C ALA A 181 1.57 2.45 -13.60
N CYS A 182 1.15 3.22 -12.61
CA CYS A 182 2.06 3.83 -11.62
C CYS A 182 2.60 2.81 -10.62
N LEU A 183 1.94 1.67 -10.45
CA LEU A 183 2.30 0.63 -9.48
C LEU A 183 3.16 -0.50 -10.09
N ASP A 184 3.29 -0.54 -11.40
CA ASP A 184 4.17 -1.43 -12.16
C ASP A 184 5.63 -0.94 -12.15
#